data_6e0e3aced6f30b9cffbdfe140d0f8d66
#
_entry.id   6e0e3aced6f30b9cffbdfe140d0f8d66
#
_cell.length_a   1.000
_cell.length_b   1.000
_cell.length_c   1.000
_cell.angle_alpha   90.00
_cell.angle_beta   90.00
_cell.angle_gamma   90.00
#
_symmetry.space_group_name_H-M   'P 1'
#
loop_
_entity.id
_entity.type
_entity.pdbx_description
1 polymer ?
#
loop_
_entity_poly.entity_id
_entity_poly.type
_entity_poly.pdbx_seq_one_letter_code
_entity_poly.pdbx_strand_id
1 'polypeptide(L)'
;MTRFAIDAPALLAIAGSGRSVIPTHQLVAPNSIRSDAMDLLLLRVRGGELSEDAALDLHERITEVRMRLLGDRVSRRTAWRIARDHDVATMHEAEYLAVAKLQADALIAIDPKLAAIAAGVVPLAALTDVLSDESGT
;
A
#
# COMPACT_ATOMS: atom_id res chain seq x y z
N MET A 1 -15.36 9.90 -7.35
CA MET A 1 -14.57 8.69 -7.02
C MET A 1 -13.24 9.12 -6.42
N THR A 2 -12.91 8.60 -5.27
CA THR A 2 -11.64 8.89 -4.62
C THR A 2 -10.63 7.77 -4.89
N ARG A 3 -9.42 8.15 -5.25
CA ARG A 3 -8.31 7.22 -5.45
C ARG A 3 -7.38 7.30 -4.25
N PHE A 4 -7.16 6.16 -3.62
CA PHE A 4 -6.24 6.03 -2.49
C PHE A 4 -5.04 5.19 -2.91
N ALA A 5 -3.85 5.74 -2.78
CA ALA A 5 -2.64 4.94 -2.84
C ALA A 5 -2.45 4.26 -1.48
N ILE A 6 -1.90 3.05 -1.47
CA ILE A 6 -1.68 2.28 -0.25
C ILE A 6 -0.26 1.73 -0.23
N ASP A 7 0.29 1.56 0.98
CA ASP A 7 1.53 0.83 1.17
C ASP A 7 1.26 -0.66 1.41
N ALA A 8 2.30 -1.47 1.50
CA ALA A 8 2.15 -2.91 1.69
C ALA A 8 1.50 -3.27 3.03
N PRO A 9 1.86 -2.63 4.16
CA PRO A 9 1.14 -2.87 5.42
C PRO A 9 -0.35 -2.54 5.33
N ALA A 10 -0.74 -1.49 4.58
CA ALA A 10 -2.14 -1.16 4.37
C ALA A 10 -2.86 -2.26 3.59
N LEU A 11 -2.23 -2.80 2.55
CA LEU A 11 -2.79 -3.93 1.80
C LEU A 11 -3.05 -5.13 2.72
N LEU A 12 -2.10 -5.47 3.58
CA LEU A 12 -2.27 -6.55 4.56
C LEU A 12 -3.44 -6.27 5.51
N ALA A 13 -3.55 -5.05 6.00
CA ALA A 13 -4.64 -4.66 6.89
C ALA A 13 -6.00 -4.76 6.19
N ILE A 14 -6.10 -4.33 4.93
CA ILE A 14 -7.33 -4.46 4.13
C ILE A 14 -7.69 -5.93 3.95
N ALA A 15 -6.74 -6.75 3.52
CA ALA A 15 -6.94 -8.18 3.29
C ALA A 15 -7.36 -8.93 4.56
N GLY A 16 -6.79 -8.54 5.71
CA GLY A 16 -7.07 -9.16 7.00
C GLY A 16 -8.29 -8.62 7.72
N SER A 17 -8.89 -7.51 7.26
CA SER A 17 -9.97 -6.82 7.97
C SER A 17 -11.31 -7.55 7.93
N GLY A 18 -11.53 -8.39 6.94
CA GLY A 18 -12.84 -8.98 6.67
C GLY A 18 -13.84 -7.96 6.11
N ARG A 19 -13.40 -6.75 5.78
CA ARG A 19 -14.24 -5.67 5.26
C ARG A 19 -13.95 -5.43 3.79
N SER A 20 -14.94 -4.93 3.07
CA SER A 20 -14.79 -4.55 1.66
C SER A 20 -14.27 -3.13 1.54
N VAL A 21 -13.58 -2.86 0.45
CA VAL A 21 -13.28 -1.49 0.02
C VAL A 21 -14.60 -0.85 -0.42
N ILE A 22 -14.84 0.40 -0.01
CA ILE A 22 -16.03 1.15 -0.42
C ILE A 22 -16.06 1.22 -1.95
N PRO A 23 -17.18 0.79 -2.61
CA PRO A 23 -17.22 0.64 -4.07
C PRO A 23 -16.93 1.91 -4.88
N THR A 24 -17.16 3.09 -4.29
CA THR A 24 -16.88 4.37 -4.95
C THR A 24 -15.42 4.78 -4.89
N HIS A 25 -14.60 4.02 -4.19
CA HIS A 25 -13.16 4.29 -4.06
C HIS A 25 -12.34 3.30 -4.89
N GLN A 26 -11.19 3.75 -5.34
CA GLN A 26 -10.23 2.93 -6.09
C GLN A 26 -8.90 2.92 -5.35
N LEU A 27 -8.29 1.75 -5.27
CA LEU A 27 -6.93 1.60 -4.75
C LEU A 27 -5.93 1.65 -5.89
N VAL A 28 -4.81 2.33 -5.65
CA VAL A 28 -3.67 2.36 -6.58
C VAL A 28 -2.40 2.04 -5.81
N ALA A 29 -1.45 1.40 -6.47
CA ALA A 29 -0.20 0.99 -5.83
C ALA A 29 0.87 0.70 -6.86
N PRO A 30 2.17 0.67 -6.46
CA PRO A 30 3.23 0.18 -7.33
C PRO A 30 3.04 -1.30 -7.68
N ASN A 31 3.54 -1.70 -8.85
CA ASN A 31 3.48 -3.09 -9.32
C ASN A 31 4.03 -4.10 -8.32
N SER A 32 4.99 -3.70 -7.49
CA SER A 32 5.65 -4.58 -6.52
C SER A 32 4.86 -4.84 -5.24
N ILE A 33 3.71 -4.20 -5.05
CA ILE A 33 3.03 -4.21 -3.74
C ILE A 33 2.71 -5.61 -3.22
N ARG A 34 2.29 -6.52 -4.11
CA ARG A 34 1.95 -7.88 -3.67
C ARG A 34 3.19 -8.65 -3.19
N SER A 35 4.31 -8.49 -3.88
CA SER A 35 5.57 -9.08 -3.43
C SER A 35 6.05 -8.45 -2.12
N ASP A 36 5.90 -7.14 -1.98
CA ASP A 36 6.26 -6.44 -0.75
C ASP A 36 5.43 -6.91 0.43
N ALA A 37 4.14 -7.14 0.21
CA ALA A 37 3.24 -7.69 1.24
C ALA A 37 3.67 -9.12 1.62
N MET A 38 4.07 -9.93 0.65
CA MET A 38 4.55 -11.29 0.91
C MET A 38 5.85 -11.28 1.70
N ASP A 39 6.75 -10.33 1.45
CA ASP A 39 7.96 -10.16 2.26
C ASP A 39 7.63 -9.89 3.73
N LEU A 40 6.63 -9.05 4.00
CA LEU A 40 6.18 -8.78 5.36
C LEU A 40 5.59 -10.03 6.03
N LEU A 41 4.81 -10.82 5.30
CA LEU A 41 4.27 -12.09 5.81
C LEU A 41 5.39 -13.08 6.13
N LEU A 42 6.39 -13.18 5.26
CA LEU A 42 7.53 -14.06 5.47
C LEU A 42 8.29 -13.68 6.74
N LEU A 43 8.52 -12.39 6.97
CA LEU A 43 9.16 -11.90 8.19
C LEU A 43 8.36 -12.27 9.43
N ARG A 44 7.03 -12.14 9.40
CA ARG A 44 6.16 -12.50 10.53
C ARG A 44 6.20 -13.99 10.83
N VAL A 45 6.21 -14.83 9.78
CA VAL A 45 6.31 -16.28 9.95
C VAL A 45 7.66 -16.64 10.56
N ARG A 46 8.75 -16.08 10.06
CA ARG A 46 10.10 -16.33 10.60
C ARG A 46 10.28 -15.84 12.03
N GLY A 47 9.59 -14.77 12.38
CA GLY A 47 9.57 -14.22 13.75
C GLY A 47 8.63 -14.95 14.70
N GLY A 48 7.91 -15.96 14.25
CA GLY A 48 6.98 -16.71 15.09
C GLY A 48 5.66 -16.01 15.39
N GLU A 49 5.39 -14.89 14.72
CA GLU A 49 4.17 -14.09 14.96
C GLU A 49 2.96 -14.64 14.19
N LEU A 50 3.19 -15.41 13.15
CA LEU A 50 2.16 -15.89 12.24
C LEU A 50 2.54 -17.28 11.75
N SER A 51 1.56 -18.20 11.67
CA SER A 51 1.78 -19.50 11.06
C SER A 51 1.88 -19.38 9.53
N GLU A 52 2.55 -20.33 8.91
CA GLU A 52 2.63 -20.40 7.45
C GLU A 52 1.23 -20.49 6.82
N ASP A 53 0.35 -21.31 7.38
CA ASP A 53 -1.01 -21.46 6.87
C ASP A 53 -1.78 -20.13 6.93
N ALA A 54 -1.66 -19.39 8.03
CA ALA A 54 -2.31 -18.08 8.16
C ALA A 54 -1.72 -17.08 7.18
N ALA A 55 -0.41 -17.11 6.94
CA ALA A 55 0.23 -16.24 5.96
C ALA A 55 -0.26 -16.52 4.54
N LEU A 56 -0.38 -17.79 4.17
CA LEU A 56 -0.87 -18.19 2.85
C LEU A 56 -2.35 -17.88 2.66
N ASP A 57 -3.17 -17.96 3.72
CA ASP A 57 -4.55 -17.49 3.68
C ASP A 57 -4.63 -15.98 3.40
N LEU A 58 -3.78 -15.19 4.04
CA LEU A 58 -3.69 -13.76 3.77
C LEU A 58 -3.24 -13.49 2.34
N HIS A 59 -2.31 -14.27 1.82
CA HIS A 59 -1.90 -14.17 0.42
C HIS A 59 -3.09 -14.36 -0.53
N GLU A 60 -3.94 -15.37 -0.29
CA GLU A 60 -5.14 -15.58 -1.10
C GLU A 60 -6.08 -14.36 -1.05
N ARG A 61 -6.28 -13.79 0.13
CA ARG A 61 -7.11 -12.58 0.29
C ARG A 61 -6.50 -11.37 -0.41
N ILE A 62 -5.18 -11.25 -0.41
CA ILE A 62 -4.48 -10.18 -1.12
C ILE A 62 -4.78 -10.25 -2.62
N THR A 63 -4.83 -11.45 -3.20
CA THR A 63 -5.13 -11.61 -4.63
C THR A 63 -6.53 -11.15 -5.00
N GLU A 64 -7.46 -11.13 -4.04
CA GLU A 64 -8.84 -10.69 -4.24
C GLU A 64 -9.02 -9.18 -4.13
N VAL A 65 -8.05 -8.46 -3.56
CA VAL A 65 -8.13 -7.01 -3.43
C VAL A 65 -7.91 -6.36 -4.79
N ARG A 66 -8.90 -5.60 -5.24
CA ARG A 66 -8.81 -4.90 -6.53
C ARG A 66 -7.97 -3.66 -6.39
N MET A 67 -6.95 -3.56 -7.23
CA MET A 67 -6.05 -2.41 -7.26
C MET A 67 -5.63 -2.12 -8.69
N ARG A 68 -5.41 -0.84 -8.97
CA ARG A 68 -4.70 -0.45 -10.18
C ARG A 68 -3.22 -0.40 -9.85
N LEU A 69 -2.43 -1.19 -10.56
CA LEU A 69 -0.98 -1.25 -10.37
C LEU A 69 -0.27 -0.38 -11.40
N LEU A 70 0.73 0.35 -10.95
CA LEU A 70 1.46 1.32 -11.74
C LEU A 70 2.97 1.10 -11.59
N GLY A 71 3.69 1.34 -12.67
CA GLY A 71 5.13 1.14 -12.67
C GLY A 71 5.71 1.41 -14.06
N ASP A 72 5.61 2.66 -14.52
CA ASP A 72 6.13 3.07 -15.81
C ASP A 72 7.34 3.99 -15.66
N ARG A 73 7.84 4.45 -16.78
CA ARG A 73 8.99 5.35 -16.84
C ARG A 73 8.73 6.68 -16.12
N VAL A 74 7.52 7.21 -16.25
CA VAL A 74 7.15 8.48 -15.62
C VAL A 74 7.14 8.33 -14.09
N SER A 75 6.55 7.25 -13.59
CA SER A 75 6.53 6.95 -12.16
C SER A 75 7.95 6.83 -11.60
N ARG A 76 8.85 6.14 -12.32
CA ARG A 76 10.23 5.96 -11.87
C ARG A 76 11.00 7.28 -11.84
N ARG A 77 10.80 8.15 -12.83
CA ARG A 77 11.46 9.47 -12.84
C ARG A 77 10.94 10.36 -11.71
N THR A 78 9.65 10.32 -11.45
CA THR A 78 9.05 11.04 -10.32
C THR A 78 9.59 10.51 -8.99
N ALA A 79 9.69 9.17 -8.86
CA ALA A 79 10.28 8.54 -7.68
C ALA A 79 11.73 8.96 -7.46
N TRP A 80 12.51 9.05 -8.53
CA TRP A 80 13.90 9.51 -8.45
C TRP A 80 13.99 10.92 -7.85
N ARG A 81 13.15 11.85 -8.35
CA ARG A 81 13.13 13.22 -7.84
C ARG A 81 12.72 13.28 -6.38
N ILE A 82 11.71 12.51 -5.98
CA ILE A 82 11.27 12.43 -4.59
C ILE A 82 12.39 11.89 -3.71
N ALA A 83 13.04 10.81 -4.14
CA ALA A 83 14.16 10.22 -3.39
C ALA A 83 15.28 11.21 -3.16
N ARG A 84 15.65 11.96 -4.20
CA ARG A 84 16.71 12.99 -4.13
C ARG A 84 16.30 14.14 -3.23
N ASP A 85 15.08 14.67 -3.42
CA ASP A 85 14.64 15.90 -2.76
C ASP A 85 14.25 15.68 -1.29
N HIS A 86 13.83 14.46 -0.94
CA HIS A 86 13.38 14.11 0.41
C HIS A 86 14.27 13.09 1.11
N ASP A 87 15.43 12.80 0.53
CA ASP A 87 16.40 11.86 1.08
C ASP A 87 15.79 10.49 1.41
N VAL A 88 15.02 9.95 0.49
CA VAL A 88 14.43 8.61 0.63
C VAL A 88 15.51 7.57 0.36
N ALA A 89 15.62 6.58 1.23
CA ALA A 89 16.73 5.62 1.21
C ALA A 89 16.77 4.74 -0.05
N THR A 90 15.60 4.39 -0.61
CA THR A 90 15.54 3.49 -1.77
C THR A 90 14.52 3.99 -2.79
N MET A 91 14.76 3.63 -4.06
CA MET A 91 13.78 3.86 -5.12
C MET A 91 12.48 3.13 -4.86
N HIS A 92 12.56 1.96 -4.23
CA HIS A 92 11.41 1.14 -3.88
C HIS A 92 10.42 1.91 -2.99
N GLU A 93 10.90 2.53 -1.93
CA GLU A 93 10.07 3.37 -1.05
C GLU A 93 9.54 4.60 -1.81
N ALA A 94 10.38 5.23 -2.62
CA ALA A 94 10.02 6.41 -3.38
C ALA A 94 8.93 6.14 -4.43
N GLU A 95 8.85 4.93 -4.95
CA GLU A 95 7.81 4.55 -5.92
C GLU A 95 6.41 4.59 -5.31
N TYR A 96 6.25 4.24 -4.04
CA TYR A 96 4.97 4.41 -3.34
C TYR A 96 4.54 5.87 -3.31
N LEU A 97 5.46 6.76 -3.03
CA LEU A 97 5.20 8.20 -3.00
C LEU A 97 4.90 8.76 -4.40
N ALA A 98 5.61 8.27 -5.41
CA ALA A 98 5.42 8.69 -6.80
C ALA A 98 4.04 8.28 -7.31
N VAL A 99 3.61 7.05 -7.05
CA VAL A 99 2.28 6.56 -7.44
C VAL A 99 1.20 7.40 -6.76
N ALA A 100 1.36 7.69 -5.48
CA ALA A 100 0.42 8.53 -4.74
C ALA A 100 0.32 9.94 -5.35
N LYS A 101 1.47 10.55 -5.63
CA LYS A 101 1.54 11.90 -6.19
C LYS A 101 0.91 12.00 -7.57
N LEU A 102 1.16 11.01 -8.43
CA LEU A 102 0.73 11.03 -9.82
C LEU A 102 -0.69 10.56 -10.04
N GLN A 103 -1.20 9.63 -9.22
CA GLN A 103 -2.42 8.90 -9.54
C GLN A 103 -3.46 8.84 -8.41
N ALA A 104 -3.17 9.42 -7.25
CA ALA A 104 -4.07 9.31 -6.11
C ALA A 104 -4.44 10.68 -5.53
N ASP A 105 -5.57 10.71 -4.83
CA ASP A 105 -6.01 11.87 -4.06
C ASP A 105 -5.33 11.91 -2.69
N ALA A 106 -5.01 10.74 -2.13
CA ALA A 106 -4.31 10.63 -0.86
C ALA A 106 -3.61 9.28 -0.74
N LEU A 107 -2.66 9.19 0.19
CA LEU A 107 -1.93 7.96 0.52
C LEU A 107 -2.34 7.46 1.89
N ILE A 108 -2.63 6.18 1.98
CA ILE A 108 -2.80 5.46 3.24
C ILE A 108 -1.48 4.73 3.51
N ALA A 109 -0.66 5.30 4.39
CA ALA A 109 0.64 4.74 4.77
C ALA A 109 0.60 4.29 6.22
N ILE A 110 0.63 3.00 6.45
CA ILE A 110 0.68 2.43 7.81
C ILE A 110 2.12 2.37 8.31
N ASP A 111 3.10 2.16 7.41
CA ASP A 111 4.51 2.22 7.78
C ASP A 111 4.85 3.62 8.29
N PRO A 112 5.27 3.77 9.57
CA PRO A 112 5.53 5.10 10.15
C PRO A 112 6.63 5.87 9.43
N LYS A 113 7.64 5.17 8.94
CA LYS A 113 8.76 5.80 8.22
C LYS A 113 8.28 6.40 6.90
N LEU A 114 7.50 5.63 6.14
CA LEU A 114 6.93 6.12 4.88
C LEU A 114 5.95 7.27 5.13
N ALA A 115 5.08 7.13 6.14
CA ALA A 115 4.11 8.17 6.50
C ALA A 115 4.80 9.49 6.85
N ALA A 116 5.92 9.45 7.58
CA ALA A 116 6.67 10.63 7.95
C ALA A 116 7.22 11.37 6.74
N ILE A 117 7.77 10.64 5.77
CA ILE A 117 8.26 11.23 4.51
C ILE A 117 7.08 11.75 3.68
N ALA A 118 6.02 10.97 3.59
CA ALA A 118 4.85 11.29 2.76
C ALA A 118 4.15 12.57 3.18
N ALA A 119 4.19 12.92 4.46
CA ALA A 119 3.53 14.12 5.00
C ALA A 119 3.97 15.41 4.29
N GLY A 120 5.19 15.45 3.77
CA GLY A 120 5.69 16.60 3.01
C GLY A 120 5.52 16.49 1.49
N VAL A 121 4.94 15.41 0.99
CA VAL A 121 4.88 15.11 -0.45
C VAL A 121 3.46 14.99 -0.96
N VAL A 122 2.58 14.28 -0.24
CA VAL A 122 1.21 13.97 -0.66
C VAL A 122 0.25 14.08 0.52
N PRO A 123 -1.05 14.29 0.27
CA PRO A 123 -2.05 14.18 1.34
C PRO A 123 -2.11 12.77 1.91
N LEU A 124 -2.31 12.67 3.23
CA LEU A 124 -2.47 11.39 3.91
C LEU A 124 -3.92 11.15 4.27
N ALA A 125 -4.32 9.87 4.25
CA ALA A 125 -5.64 9.43 4.68
C ALA A 125 -5.51 8.25 5.64
N ALA A 126 -6.60 7.92 6.33
CA ALA A 126 -6.65 6.80 7.26
C ALA A 126 -7.24 5.56 6.57
N LEU A 127 -6.87 4.39 7.07
CA LEU A 127 -7.39 3.12 6.56
C LEU A 127 -8.92 3.07 6.62
N THR A 128 -9.51 3.65 7.67
CA THR A 128 -10.96 3.72 7.83
C THR A 128 -11.66 4.53 6.75
N ASP A 129 -10.94 5.40 6.04
CA ASP A 129 -11.52 6.19 4.95
C ASP A 129 -11.88 5.35 3.72
N VAL A 130 -11.26 4.17 3.58
CA VAL A 130 -11.44 3.33 2.39
C VAL A 130 -12.26 2.07 2.66
N LEU A 131 -12.38 1.64 3.92
CA LEU A 131 -13.09 0.42 4.30
C LEU A 131 -14.55 0.69 4.64
N SER A 132 -15.42 -0.22 4.21
CA SER A 132 -16.84 -0.20 4.62
C SER A 132 -16.96 -0.49 6.12
N ASP A 133 -18.06 -0.01 6.73
CA ASP A 133 -18.36 -0.30 8.14
C ASP A 133 -18.81 -1.74 8.36
N GLU A 134 -19.21 -2.44 7.30
CA GLU A 134 -19.73 -3.81 7.37
C GLU A 134 -18.70 -4.82 6.89
N SER A 135 -18.73 -6.03 7.47
CA SER A 135 -17.92 -7.16 6.99
C SER A 135 -18.24 -7.45 5.54
N GLY A 136 -17.19 -7.64 4.75
CA GLY A 136 -17.32 -8.10 3.37
C GLY A 136 -17.64 -9.61 3.36
N THR A 137 -18.85 -9.97 3.08
CA THR A 137 -19.26 -11.37 2.93
C THR A 137 -19.84 -11.62 1.57
#